data_d9728d089b8002bc66c170f8202a6542
#
_entry.id   d9728d089b8002bc66c170f8202a6542
#
_cell.length_a   1.000
_cell.length_b   1.000
_cell.length_c   1.000
_cell.angle_alpha   90.00
_cell.angle_beta   90.00
_cell.angle_gamma   90.00
#
_symmetry.space_group_name_H-M   'P 1'
#
loop_
_entity.id
_entity.type
_entity.pdbx_description
1 polymer ?
#
loop_
_entity_poly.entity_id
_entity_poly.type
_entity_poly.pdbx_seq_one_letter_code
_entity_poly.pdbx_strand_id
1 'polypeptide(L)'
;TPKRAEVAGFTDTYYKYGTVPLVLKKNLKKFPTWDSLNNNNVTIATTLGTSQEEKAKEFFPKSKLNSVEAPARDFQEVLAGRADGNITSSTEANKLVIKYPQLAIVPDGEKNPAFLAMMVPKGDDKWNNYVNDWIKKKKSSGFFTKLLAKYNLKSL
;
A
#
# COMPACT_ATOMS: atom_id res chain seq x y z
N THR A 1 -2.16 -12.07 8.12
CA THR A 1 -2.49 -13.16 7.17
C THR A 1 -2.85 -14.43 7.94
N PRO A 2 -3.72 -15.34 7.40
CA PRO A 2 -4.06 -16.61 8.04
C PRO A 2 -2.81 -17.38 8.52
N LYS A 3 -1.81 -17.52 7.66
CA LYS A 3 -0.55 -18.20 8.00
C LYS A 3 0.16 -17.60 9.22
N ARG A 4 0.15 -16.28 9.40
CA ARG A 4 0.72 -15.65 10.60
C ARG A 4 -0.12 -15.92 11.85
N ALA A 5 -1.43 -16.04 11.72
CA ALA A 5 -2.32 -16.36 12.83
C ALA A 5 -2.15 -17.78 13.39
N GLU A 6 -1.49 -18.66 12.64
CA GLU A 6 -1.14 -20.00 13.13
C GLU A 6 -0.09 -19.97 14.27
N VAL A 7 0.79 -18.96 14.24
CA VAL A 7 1.93 -18.84 15.16
C VAL A 7 1.91 -17.63 16.09
N ALA A 8 0.99 -16.69 15.88
CA ALA A 8 0.88 -15.47 16.67
C ALA A 8 -0.58 -15.08 16.91
N GLY A 9 -0.82 -14.36 18.00
CA GLY A 9 -2.06 -13.64 18.24
C GLY A 9 -2.05 -12.27 17.56
N PHE A 10 -3.22 -11.72 17.32
CA PHE A 10 -3.39 -10.37 16.78
C PHE A 10 -4.44 -9.61 17.58
N THR A 11 -4.19 -8.30 17.72
CA THR A 11 -5.14 -7.37 18.33
C THR A 11 -6.27 -7.02 17.36
N ASP A 12 -7.23 -6.22 17.85
CA ASP A 12 -8.15 -5.49 16.98
C ASP A 12 -7.38 -4.63 15.98
N THR A 13 -7.97 -4.45 14.81
CA THR A 13 -7.36 -3.61 13.76
C THR A 13 -7.47 -2.14 14.14
N TYR A 14 -6.39 -1.40 13.92
CA TYR A 14 -6.34 0.04 14.26
C TYR A 14 -6.14 0.95 13.03
N TYR A 15 -5.83 0.38 11.88
CA TYR A 15 -5.69 1.12 10.62
C TYR A 15 -6.02 0.24 9.42
N LYS A 16 -6.44 0.88 8.32
CA LYS A 16 -6.74 0.24 7.04
C LYS A 16 -6.03 1.01 5.93
N TYR A 17 -5.43 0.32 4.99
CA TYR A 17 -4.87 0.90 3.77
C TYR A 17 -5.14 -0.03 2.58
N GLY A 18 -5.14 0.54 1.38
CA GLY A 18 -5.25 -0.24 0.16
C GLY A 18 -3.97 -0.20 -0.68
N THR A 19 -4.05 -0.80 -1.84
CA THR A 19 -3.04 -0.72 -2.90
C THR A 19 -3.52 0.30 -3.92
N VAL A 20 -2.61 1.14 -4.39
CA VAL A 20 -2.87 2.16 -5.43
C VAL A 20 -1.78 2.14 -6.49
N PRO A 21 -2.11 2.47 -7.76
CA PRO A 21 -1.11 2.69 -8.78
C PRO A 21 -0.52 4.09 -8.67
N LEU A 22 0.79 4.18 -8.91
CA LEU A 22 1.52 5.44 -9.12
C LEU A 22 1.99 5.52 -10.56
N VAL A 23 1.86 6.71 -11.15
CA VAL A 23 2.32 7.04 -12.50
C VAL A 23 3.03 8.40 -12.48
N LEU A 24 3.72 8.76 -13.55
CA LEU A 24 4.14 10.15 -13.73
C LEU A 24 2.92 11.06 -13.84
N LYS A 25 2.91 12.18 -13.15
CA LYS A 25 1.82 13.16 -13.13
C LYS A 25 1.40 13.61 -14.53
N LYS A 26 2.37 13.78 -15.44
CA LYS A 26 2.11 14.12 -16.85
C LYS A 26 1.32 13.04 -17.60
N ASN A 27 1.35 11.80 -17.11
CA ASN A 27 0.69 10.64 -17.72
C ASN A 27 -0.69 10.32 -17.13
N LEU A 28 -1.19 11.10 -16.12
CA LEU A 28 -2.50 10.84 -15.50
C LEU A 28 -3.65 10.83 -16.52
N LYS A 29 -3.60 11.67 -17.54
CA LYS A 29 -4.63 11.67 -18.61
C LYS A 29 -4.59 10.39 -19.46
N LYS A 30 -3.40 9.78 -19.60
CA LYS A 30 -3.21 8.49 -20.30
C LYS A 30 -3.66 7.32 -19.43
N PHE A 31 -3.48 7.43 -18.12
CA PHE A 31 -3.76 6.37 -17.13
C PHE A 31 -4.73 6.85 -16.06
N PRO A 32 -6.01 7.12 -16.40
CA PRO A 32 -7.00 7.61 -15.42
C PRO A 32 -7.56 6.53 -14.51
N THR A 33 -7.41 5.24 -14.86
CA THR A 33 -7.98 4.09 -14.15
C THR A 33 -6.98 2.95 -14.02
N TRP A 34 -7.27 2.00 -13.14
CA TRP A 34 -6.53 0.73 -13.06
C TRP A 34 -6.49 0.00 -14.39
N ASP A 35 -7.63 -0.08 -15.07
CA ASP A 35 -7.74 -0.80 -16.34
C ASP A 35 -6.92 -0.17 -17.46
N SER A 36 -6.74 1.15 -17.44
CA SER A 36 -5.89 1.83 -18.41
C SER A 36 -4.42 1.41 -18.34
N LEU A 37 -4.00 0.89 -17.18
CA LEU A 37 -2.67 0.33 -16.98
C LEU A 37 -2.56 -1.14 -17.40
N ASN A 38 -3.67 -1.85 -17.66
CA ASN A 38 -3.69 -3.27 -17.97
C ASN A 38 -3.72 -3.52 -19.48
N ASN A 39 -2.62 -3.24 -20.18
CA ASN A 39 -2.50 -3.50 -21.60
C ASN A 39 -1.04 -3.79 -22.03
N ASN A 40 -0.87 -4.43 -23.20
CA ASN A 40 0.43 -4.95 -23.67
C ASN A 40 1.50 -3.88 -23.93
N ASN A 41 1.11 -2.60 -24.04
CA ASN A 41 2.03 -1.49 -24.28
C ASN A 41 2.43 -0.77 -22.99
N VAL A 42 1.99 -1.27 -21.84
CA VAL A 42 2.28 -0.70 -20.52
C VAL A 42 3.29 -1.57 -19.79
N THR A 43 4.26 -0.93 -19.15
CA THR A 43 5.24 -1.57 -18.28
C THR A 43 4.98 -1.15 -16.85
N ILE A 44 4.77 -2.13 -15.96
CA ILE A 44 4.58 -1.94 -14.51
C ILE A 44 5.86 -2.35 -13.80
N ALA A 45 6.45 -1.42 -13.07
CA ALA A 45 7.60 -1.73 -12.22
C ALA A 45 7.16 -2.38 -10.91
N THR A 46 7.93 -3.36 -10.47
CA THR A 46 7.75 -4.05 -9.19
C THR A 46 9.09 -4.27 -8.51
N THR A 47 9.10 -4.49 -7.20
CA THR A 47 10.29 -4.98 -6.49
C THR A 47 10.17 -6.49 -6.34
N LEU A 48 11.19 -7.20 -6.84
CA LEU A 48 11.24 -8.67 -6.90
C LEU A 48 11.00 -9.31 -5.52
N GLY A 49 10.20 -10.38 -5.48
CA GLY A 49 9.89 -11.15 -4.28
C GLY A 49 8.98 -10.45 -3.28
N THR A 50 8.33 -9.34 -3.66
CA THR A 50 7.38 -8.63 -2.80
C THR A 50 5.93 -9.04 -3.08
N SER A 51 5.07 -8.84 -2.08
CA SER A 51 3.62 -9.01 -2.27
C SER A 51 3.04 -8.04 -3.31
N GLN A 52 3.72 -6.96 -3.60
CA GLN A 52 3.29 -6.02 -4.65
C GLN A 52 3.55 -6.58 -6.05
N GLU A 53 4.62 -7.35 -6.22
CA GLU A 53 4.87 -8.05 -7.48
C GLU A 53 3.76 -9.07 -7.79
N GLU A 54 3.34 -9.87 -6.78
CA GLU A 54 2.23 -10.81 -6.94
C GLU A 54 0.93 -10.10 -7.30
N LYS A 55 0.62 -9.00 -6.61
CA LYS A 55 -0.54 -8.16 -6.92
C LYS A 55 -0.47 -7.51 -8.30
N ALA A 56 0.71 -7.11 -8.76
CA ALA A 56 0.86 -6.55 -10.09
C ALA A 56 0.53 -7.59 -11.17
N LYS A 57 0.93 -8.85 -10.98
CA LYS A 57 0.56 -9.96 -11.87
C LYS A 57 -0.95 -10.19 -11.90
N GLU A 58 -1.61 -10.06 -10.74
CA GLU A 58 -3.06 -10.23 -10.60
C GLU A 58 -3.83 -9.08 -11.25
N PHE A 59 -3.43 -7.81 -10.99
CA PHE A 59 -4.19 -6.64 -11.44
C PHE A 59 -3.89 -6.24 -12.88
N PHE A 60 -2.70 -6.59 -13.38
CA PHE A 60 -2.23 -6.20 -14.73
C PHE A 60 -1.73 -7.40 -15.53
N PRO A 61 -2.57 -8.43 -15.74
CA PRO A 61 -2.14 -9.66 -16.42
C PRO A 61 -1.74 -9.45 -17.89
N LYS A 62 -2.13 -8.32 -18.50
CA LYS A 62 -1.76 -7.98 -19.88
C LYS A 62 -0.51 -7.10 -19.98
N SER A 63 -0.07 -6.50 -18.87
CA SER A 63 1.05 -5.56 -18.88
C SER A 63 2.38 -6.28 -18.74
N LYS A 64 3.43 -5.63 -19.23
CA LYS A 64 4.80 -6.09 -19.01
C LYS A 64 5.22 -5.76 -17.58
N LEU A 65 5.88 -6.70 -16.91
CA LEU A 65 6.45 -6.45 -15.59
C LEU A 65 7.96 -6.18 -15.72
N ASN A 66 8.40 -5.12 -15.04
CA ASN A 66 9.81 -4.79 -14.83
C ASN A 66 10.11 -4.97 -13.33
N SER A 67 10.58 -6.15 -12.96
CA SER A 67 10.92 -6.47 -11.56
C SER A 67 12.37 -6.09 -11.27
N VAL A 68 12.56 -5.16 -10.36
CA VAL A 68 13.90 -4.72 -9.92
C VAL A 68 14.29 -5.37 -8.58
N GLU A 69 15.58 -5.67 -8.43
CA GLU A 69 16.10 -6.20 -7.17
C GLU A 69 16.43 -5.10 -6.17
N ALA A 70 16.21 -5.37 -4.89
CA ALA A 70 16.66 -4.47 -3.83
C ALA A 70 18.21 -4.29 -3.90
N PRO A 71 18.72 -3.06 -3.64
CA PRO A 71 18.07 -1.89 -3.06
C PRO A 71 17.32 -0.98 -4.05
N ALA A 72 17.30 -1.31 -5.35
CA ALA A 72 16.51 -0.55 -6.31
C ALA A 72 15.01 -0.59 -5.96
N ARG A 73 14.32 0.48 -6.27
CA ARG A 73 12.89 0.63 -5.94
C ARG A 73 12.10 0.85 -7.21
N ASP A 74 10.98 0.17 -7.29
CA ASP A 74 10.04 0.18 -8.41
C ASP A 74 9.60 1.60 -8.82
N PHE A 75 9.29 2.49 -7.87
CA PHE A 75 8.93 3.88 -8.18
C PHE A 75 10.07 4.68 -8.85
N GLN A 76 11.32 4.28 -8.67
CA GLN A 76 12.45 4.92 -9.36
C GLN A 76 12.46 4.60 -10.85
N GLU A 77 11.98 3.42 -11.25
CA GLU A 77 11.78 3.07 -12.66
C GLU A 77 10.73 3.97 -13.32
N VAL A 78 9.64 4.29 -12.58
CA VAL A 78 8.61 5.23 -13.05
C VAL A 78 9.17 6.64 -13.17
N LEU A 79 9.92 7.13 -12.17
CA LEU A 79 10.55 8.46 -12.23
C LEU A 79 11.54 8.59 -13.39
N ALA A 80 12.28 7.52 -13.68
CA ALA A 80 13.25 7.47 -14.79
C ALA A 80 12.59 7.25 -16.16
N GLY A 81 11.27 7.02 -16.21
CA GLY A 81 10.55 6.75 -17.46
C GLY A 81 10.81 5.38 -18.07
N ARG A 82 11.37 4.44 -17.32
CA ARG A 82 11.60 3.04 -17.74
C ARG A 82 10.39 2.15 -17.46
N ALA A 83 9.42 2.64 -16.70
CA ALA A 83 8.11 2.02 -16.50
C ALA A 83 7.02 3.09 -16.56
N ASP A 84 5.82 2.69 -16.97
CA ASP A 84 4.65 3.57 -17.03
C ASP A 84 4.03 3.80 -15.65
N GLY A 85 4.10 2.79 -14.77
CA GLY A 85 3.59 2.87 -13.41
C GLY A 85 4.14 1.77 -12.51
N ASN A 86 3.84 1.89 -11.23
CA ASN A 86 4.04 0.85 -10.24
C ASN A 86 2.83 0.79 -9.30
N ILE A 87 2.73 -0.25 -8.46
CA ILE A 87 1.73 -0.30 -7.40
C ILE A 87 2.39 -0.37 -6.04
N THR A 88 1.80 0.32 -5.09
CA THR A 88 2.28 0.31 -3.70
C THR A 88 1.12 0.52 -2.72
N SER A 89 1.39 0.48 -1.42
CA SER A 89 0.37 0.83 -0.43
C SER A 89 -0.02 2.30 -0.54
N SER A 90 -1.27 2.62 -0.28
CA SER A 90 -1.72 4.03 -0.28
C SER A 90 -0.95 4.90 0.71
N THR A 91 -0.47 4.32 1.81
CA THR A 91 0.38 5.01 2.78
C THR A 91 1.74 5.39 2.22
N GLU A 92 2.38 4.49 1.48
CA GLU A 92 3.66 4.76 0.82
C GLU A 92 3.46 5.71 -0.37
N ALA A 93 2.41 5.52 -1.15
CA ALA A 93 2.08 6.38 -2.27
C ALA A 93 1.94 7.84 -1.85
N ASN A 94 1.21 8.12 -0.75
CA ASN A 94 1.05 9.46 -0.21
C ASN A 94 2.40 10.10 0.17
N LYS A 95 3.33 9.35 0.77
CA LYS A 95 4.68 9.84 1.06
C LYS A 95 5.47 10.13 -0.21
N LEU A 96 5.36 9.22 -1.19
CA LEU A 96 6.10 9.35 -2.44
C LEU A 96 5.65 10.56 -3.27
N VAL A 97 4.36 10.85 -3.37
CA VAL A 97 3.88 12.01 -4.14
C VAL A 97 4.20 13.35 -3.47
N ILE A 98 4.37 13.36 -2.14
CA ILE A 98 4.88 14.54 -1.42
C ILE A 98 6.37 14.74 -1.72
N LYS A 99 7.16 13.67 -1.63
CA LYS A 99 8.61 13.73 -1.82
C LYS A 99 9.01 13.92 -3.29
N TYR A 100 8.23 13.37 -4.20
CA TYR A 100 8.45 13.41 -5.64
C TYR A 100 7.20 13.96 -6.35
N PRO A 101 7.08 15.29 -6.49
CA PRO A 101 5.88 15.93 -7.09
C PRO A 101 5.61 15.55 -8.56
N GLN A 102 6.57 14.87 -9.20
CA GLN A 102 6.43 14.31 -10.55
C GLN A 102 5.56 13.05 -10.57
N LEU A 103 5.39 12.38 -9.42
CA LEU A 103 4.50 11.23 -9.28
C LEU A 103 3.08 11.67 -8.95
N ALA A 104 2.13 10.84 -9.32
CA ALA A 104 0.73 11.00 -8.95
C ALA A 104 0.07 9.64 -8.74
N ILE A 105 -0.87 9.60 -7.81
CA ILE A 105 -1.74 8.44 -7.59
C ILE A 105 -2.84 8.45 -8.65
N VAL A 106 -3.08 7.31 -9.28
CA VAL A 106 -4.23 7.14 -10.19
C VAL A 106 -5.52 7.28 -9.40
N PRO A 107 -6.47 8.16 -9.83
CA PRO A 107 -7.63 8.55 -9.01
C PRO A 107 -8.78 7.53 -9.01
N ASP A 108 -8.55 6.28 -9.34
CA ASP A 108 -9.54 5.20 -9.48
C ASP A 108 -9.69 4.34 -8.20
N GLY A 109 -9.41 4.94 -7.05
CA GLY A 109 -9.59 4.32 -5.75
C GLY A 109 -8.52 3.30 -5.36
N GLU A 110 -8.68 2.75 -4.17
CA GLU A 110 -7.79 1.74 -3.60
C GLU A 110 -8.35 0.34 -3.84
N LYS A 111 -7.50 -0.61 -4.19
CA LYS A 111 -7.85 -2.03 -4.27
C LYS A 111 -7.19 -2.82 -3.14
N ASN A 112 -7.69 -4.03 -2.90
CA ASN A 112 -7.12 -5.02 -1.97
C ASN A 112 -6.80 -4.42 -0.58
N PRO A 113 -7.83 -4.06 0.20
CA PRO A 113 -7.64 -3.45 1.51
C PRO A 113 -6.91 -4.39 2.48
N ALA A 114 -5.93 -3.85 3.18
CA ALA A 114 -5.20 -4.52 4.24
C ALA A 114 -5.47 -3.83 5.58
N PHE A 115 -5.65 -4.62 6.62
CA PHE A 115 -5.92 -4.16 7.97
C PHE A 115 -4.67 -4.34 8.83
N LEU A 116 -4.27 -3.29 9.54
CA LEU A 116 -3.17 -3.35 10.48
C LEU A 116 -3.66 -3.70 11.88
N ALA A 117 -3.03 -4.70 12.46
CA ALA A 117 -3.17 -5.12 13.85
C ALA A 117 -1.78 -5.29 14.47
N MET A 118 -1.67 -5.19 15.78
CA MET A 118 -0.42 -5.51 16.48
C MET A 118 -0.32 -7.02 16.65
N MET A 119 0.88 -7.55 16.49
CA MET A 119 1.17 -8.96 16.74
C MET A 119 1.52 -9.12 18.22
N VAL A 120 0.93 -10.11 18.87
CA VAL A 120 1.12 -10.43 20.28
C VAL A 120 1.45 -11.92 20.42
N PRO A 121 2.02 -12.37 21.55
CA PRO A 121 2.21 -13.80 21.81
C PRO A 121 0.91 -14.57 21.67
N LYS A 122 0.96 -15.73 21.03
CA LYS A 122 -0.22 -16.59 20.86
C LYS A 122 -0.63 -17.16 22.23
N GLY A 123 -1.94 -17.04 22.53
CA GLY A 123 -2.50 -17.55 23.81
C GLY A 123 -2.32 -16.61 24.99
N ASP A 124 -1.69 -15.45 24.83
CA ASP A 124 -1.64 -14.43 25.88
C ASP A 124 -2.87 -13.50 25.80
N ASP A 125 -4.01 -14.03 26.22
CA ASP A 125 -5.28 -13.31 26.18
C ASP A 125 -5.27 -12.06 27.08
N LYS A 126 -4.56 -12.13 28.21
CA LYS A 126 -4.45 -11.01 29.14
C LYS A 126 -3.76 -9.81 28.49
N TRP A 127 -2.64 -10.05 27.82
CA TRP A 127 -1.91 -9.01 27.10
C TRP A 127 -2.69 -8.53 25.88
N ASN A 128 -3.31 -9.43 25.14
CA ASN A 128 -4.13 -9.08 23.98
C ASN A 128 -5.29 -8.15 24.37
N ASN A 129 -6.03 -8.49 25.43
CA ASN A 129 -7.12 -7.68 25.95
C ASN A 129 -6.63 -6.30 26.41
N TYR A 130 -5.50 -6.22 27.13
CA TYR A 130 -4.92 -4.95 27.54
C TYR A 130 -4.62 -4.03 26.34
N VAL A 131 -4.00 -4.58 25.29
CA VAL A 131 -3.66 -3.80 24.08
C VAL A 131 -4.93 -3.40 23.32
N ASN A 132 -5.93 -4.26 23.24
CA ASN A 132 -7.22 -3.95 22.60
C ASN A 132 -7.96 -2.83 23.33
N ASP A 133 -7.98 -2.83 24.64
CA ASP A 133 -8.55 -1.75 25.45
C ASP A 133 -7.81 -0.42 25.21
N TRP A 134 -6.50 -0.46 25.09
CA TRP A 134 -5.70 0.71 24.73
C TRP A 134 -6.06 1.22 23.34
N ILE A 135 -6.14 0.33 22.32
CA ILE A 135 -6.55 0.68 20.95
C ILE A 135 -7.94 1.35 20.98
N LYS A 136 -8.90 0.76 21.69
CA LYS A 136 -10.27 1.29 21.84
C LYS A 136 -10.28 2.70 22.44
N LYS A 137 -9.55 2.90 23.54
CA LYS A 137 -9.40 4.22 24.18
C LYS A 137 -8.76 5.24 23.25
N LYS A 138 -7.75 4.82 22.46
CA LYS A 138 -7.06 5.71 21.53
C LYS A 138 -7.91 6.05 20.30
N LYS A 139 -8.75 5.12 19.84
CA LYS A 139 -9.73 5.41 18.78
C LYS A 139 -10.75 6.45 19.26
N SER A 140 -11.37 6.25 20.43
CA SER A 140 -12.39 7.15 20.96
C SER A 140 -11.86 8.55 21.31
N SER A 141 -10.58 8.67 21.69
CA SER A 141 -9.95 9.97 21.99
C SER A 141 -9.51 10.78 20.78
N GLY A 142 -9.70 10.28 19.56
CA GLY A 142 -9.22 10.92 18.33
C GLY A 142 -7.69 10.88 18.15
N PHE A 143 -6.98 10.09 18.96
CA PHE A 143 -5.52 9.97 18.87
C PHE A 143 -5.07 9.53 17.48
N PHE A 144 -5.69 8.48 16.92
CA PHE A 144 -5.33 7.99 15.59
C PHE A 144 -5.65 9.02 14.51
N THR A 145 -6.78 9.73 14.59
CA THR A 145 -7.13 10.80 13.65
C THR A 145 -6.05 11.87 13.59
N LYS A 146 -5.59 12.35 14.76
CA LYS A 146 -4.51 13.34 14.85
C LYS A 146 -3.19 12.79 14.31
N LEU A 147 -2.87 11.53 14.62
CA LEU A 147 -1.65 10.88 14.16
C LEU A 147 -1.65 10.71 12.64
N LEU A 148 -2.76 10.26 12.05
CA LEU A 148 -2.91 10.10 10.62
C LEU A 148 -2.76 11.44 9.89
N ALA A 149 -3.40 12.50 10.40
CA ALA A 149 -3.24 13.86 9.86
C ALA A 149 -1.79 14.33 9.89
N LYS A 150 -1.07 14.09 11.00
CA LYS A 150 0.36 14.43 11.12
C LYS A 150 1.23 13.79 10.03
N TYR A 151 0.89 12.58 9.60
CA TYR A 151 1.64 11.84 8.58
C TYR A 151 1.00 11.89 7.19
N ASN A 152 0.01 12.77 6.96
CA ASN A 152 -0.75 12.90 5.72
C ASN A 152 -1.34 11.57 5.24
N LEU A 153 -1.82 10.76 6.16
CA LEU A 153 -2.53 9.53 5.90
C LEU A 153 -4.04 9.75 5.94
N LYS A 154 -4.79 9.00 5.12
CA LYS A 154 -6.26 9.10 5.16
C LYS A 154 -6.77 8.65 6.53
N SER A 155 -7.79 9.34 7.03
CA SER A 155 -8.53 8.89 8.22
C SER A 155 -9.25 7.57 7.95
N LEU A 156 -9.46 6.82 9.01
CA LEU A 156 -10.24 5.58 8.99
C LEU A 156 -11.71 5.84 8.69
#